data_c935e98a0c7d5e43765e4657dfd0f305
#
_entry.id   c935e98a0c7d5e43765e4657dfd0f305
#
_cell.length_a   1.000
_cell.length_b   1.000
_cell.length_c   1.000
_cell.angle_alpha   90.00
_cell.angle_beta   90.00
_cell.angle_gamma   90.00
#
_symmetry.space_group_name_H-M   'P 1'
#
loop_
_entity.id
_entity.type
_entity.pdbx_description
1 polymer ?
#
loop_
_entity_poly.entity_id
_entity_poly.type
_entity_poly.pdbx_seq_one_letter_code
_entity_poly.pdbx_strand_id
1 'polypeptide(L)'
;MKTLFIDESGDLGTKERYFVIAMLVPQRSKRIVNFMRRFIAQNGLSEVKGTLLTTPQKQNLIHQINTANDCVISYIVVDKNNISNPKLLQDKNIMYNYLLSFLFKNTIKHANEDISILLDNHTIKVGSINSLADYIKIKAYTQWGFKYNIHVGFTDSKHSKMIQAADVVANAIYAKYIYGKNHLYNRLTINESIRFPFNIFGK
;
A
#
# COMPACT_ATOMS: atom_id res chain seq x y z
N MET A 1 -5.34 -12.18 -14.67
CA MET A 1 -5.81 -11.54 -13.43
C MET A 1 -4.68 -10.73 -12.82
N LYS A 2 -4.88 -9.44 -12.66
CA LYS A 2 -3.94 -8.50 -12.06
C LYS A 2 -4.10 -8.48 -10.54
N THR A 3 -3.00 -8.60 -9.80
CA THR A 3 -3.06 -8.59 -8.33
C THR A 3 -2.42 -7.32 -7.77
N LEU A 4 -3.15 -6.62 -6.89
CA LEU A 4 -2.71 -5.45 -6.14
C LEU A 4 -2.40 -5.88 -4.70
N PHE A 5 -1.20 -5.58 -4.23
CA PHE A 5 -0.76 -5.87 -2.86
C PHE A 5 -0.66 -4.57 -2.08
N ILE A 6 -1.34 -4.50 -0.95
CA ILE A 6 -1.53 -3.28 -0.18
C ILE A 6 -1.00 -3.48 1.23
N ASP A 7 -0.22 -2.51 1.67
CA ASP A 7 0.17 -2.40 3.07
C ASP A 7 0.35 -0.93 3.46
N GLU A 8 0.38 -0.63 4.74
CA GLU A 8 0.46 0.72 5.24
C GLU A 8 1.56 0.93 6.27
N SER A 9 1.82 2.20 6.55
CA SER A 9 2.74 2.64 7.59
C SER A 9 2.24 3.90 8.28
N GLY A 10 2.42 3.96 9.59
CA GLY A 10 1.86 4.98 10.45
C GLY A 10 0.52 4.56 11.07
N ASP A 11 -0.04 5.40 11.93
CA ASP A 11 -1.36 5.16 12.57
C ASP A 11 -2.46 5.97 11.86
N LEU A 12 -3.55 5.32 11.48
CA LEU A 12 -4.72 6.01 10.91
C LEU A 12 -5.49 6.83 11.95
N GLY A 13 -5.26 6.61 13.24
CA GLY A 13 -5.81 7.42 14.33
C GLY A 13 -5.12 8.77 14.47
N THR A 14 -5.19 9.35 15.67
CA THR A 14 -4.73 10.73 15.94
C THR A 14 -3.29 10.84 16.42
N LYS A 15 -2.57 9.72 16.65
CA LYS A 15 -1.26 9.74 17.30
C LYS A 15 -0.13 10.35 16.47
N GLU A 16 -0.16 10.17 15.16
CA GLU A 16 0.91 10.60 14.26
C GLU A 16 0.34 11.49 13.15
N ARG A 17 1.14 12.46 12.68
CA ARG A 17 0.73 13.40 11.65
C ARG A 17 0.42 12.70 10.32
N TYR A 18 1.29 11.79 9.89
CA TYR A 18 1.19 11.16 8.58
C TYR A 18 0.73 9.71 8.67
N PHE A 19 0.00 9.29 7.65
CA PHE A 19 -0.35 7.91 7.38
C PHE A 19 -0.14 7.62 5.89
N VAL A 20 0.43 6.47 5.57
CA VAL A 20 0.78 6.08 4.20
C VAL A 20 0.13 4.74 3.88
N ILE A 21 -0.49 4.63 2.71
CA ILE A 21 -0.87 3.34 2.12
C ILE A 21 -0.07 3.17 0.83
N ALA A 22 0.65 2.08 0.70
CA ALA A 22 1.38 1.72 -0.51
C ALA A 22 0.68 0.58 -1.25
N MET A 23 0.73 0.63 -2.57
CA MET A 23 0.20 -0.38 -3.47
C MET A 23 1.30 -0.84 -4.42
N LEU A 24 1.51 -2.15 -4.46
CA LEU A 24 2.41 -2.82 -5.39
C LEU A 24 1.60 -3.65 -6.40
N VAL A 25 1.87 -3.42 -7.69
CA VAL A 25 1.25 -4.19 -8.77
C VAL A 25 2.36 -4.85 -9.61
N PRO A 26 2.81 -6.05 -9.23
CA PRO A 26 3.88 -6.73 -9.95
C PRO A 26 3.39 -7.30 -11.27
N GLN A 27 4.20 -7.19 -12.32
CA GLN A 27 4.01 -7.94 -13.56
C GLN A 27 4.45 -9.40 -13.38
N ARG A 28 5.50 -9.64 -12.61
CA ARG A 28 6.08 -10.95 -12.32
C ARG A 28 6.30 -11.16 -10.81
N SER A 29 5.22 -11.36 -10.07
CA SER A 29 5.28 -11.55 -8.61
C SER A 29 6.24 -12.67 -8.18
N LYS A 30 6.35 -13.74 -8.97
CA LYS A 30 7.22 -14.90 -8.69
C LYS A 30 8.70 -14.51 -8.49
N ARG A 31 9.20 -13.51 -9.24
CA ARG A 31 10.58 -13.02 -9.09
C ARG A 31 10.81 -12.38 -7.72
N ILE A 32 9.92 -11.46 -7.32
CA ILE A 32 9.99 -10.76 -6.03
C ILE A 32 9.83 -11.78 -4.89
N VAL A 33 8.86 -12.68 -4.99
CA VAL A 33 8.60 -13.73 -3.98
C VAL A 33 9.83 -14.62 -3.78
N ASN A 34 10.48 -15.07 -4.87
CA ASN A 34 11.67 -15.92 -4.78
C ASN A 34 12.86 -15.17 -4.18
N PHE A 35 13.00 -13.89 -4.50
CA PHE A 35 14.01 -13.05 -3.85
C PHE A 35 13.74 -12.90 -2.35
N MET A 36 12.50 -12.58 -1.97
CA MET A 36 12.11 -12.43 -0.57
C MET A 36 12.36 -13.71 0.25
N ARG A 37 12.06 -14.88 -0.33
CA ARG A 37 12.34 -16.17 0.33
C ARG A 37 13.84 -16.37 0.58
N ARG A 38 14.69 -16.11 -0.42
CA ARG A 38 16.15 -16.20 -0.27
C ARG A 38 16.67 -15.18 0.74
N PHE A 39 16.20 -13.95 0.67
CA PHE A 39 16.56 -12.89 1.61
C PHE A 39 16.27 -13.28 3.07
N ILE A 40 15.06 -13.81 3.33
CA ILE A 40 14.65 -14.30 4.66
C ILE A 40 15.59 -15.39 5.14
N ALA A 41 15.86 -16.41 4.30
CA ALA A 41 16.74 -17.52 4.66
C ALA A 41 18.18 -17.04 4.95
N GLN A 42 18.74 -16.16 4.10
CA GLN A 42 20.10 -15.64 4.24
C GLN A 42 20.29 -14.75 5.48
N ASN A 43 19.26 -14.10 5.95
CA ASN A 43 19.31 -13.21 7.11
C ASN A 43 18.74 -13.85 8.39
N GLY A 44 18.37 -15.15 8.38
CA GLY A 44 17.81 -15.84 9.53
C GLY A 44 16.50 -15.25 10.05
N LEU A 45 15.69 -14.64 9.17
CA LEU A 45 14.45 -14.00 9.55
C LEU A 45 13.28 -14.99 9.47
N SER A 46 12.27 -14.79 10.31
CA SER A 46 10.98 -15.50 10.18
C SER A 46 10.07 -14.82 9.14
N GLU A 47 10.13 -13.50 9.10
CA GLU A 47 9.39 -12.64 8.17
C GLU A 47 10.16 -11.33 7.92
N VAL A 48 9.79 -10.60 6.86
CA VAL A 48 10.28 -9.25 6.62
C VAL A 48 9.27 -8.24 7.17
N LYS A 49 9.76 -7.35 8.04
CA LYS A 49 9.02 -6.18 8.53
C LYS A 49 9.85 -4.93 8.33
N GLY A 50 9.29 -3.93 7.67
CA GLY A 50 9.99 -2.69 7.35
C GLY A 50 10.55 -1.99 8.58
N THR A 51 9.88 -2.07 9.73
CA THR A 51 10.36 -1.48 11.00
C THR A 51 11.56 -2.19 11.61
N LEU A 52 11.74 -3.49 11.33
CA LEU A 52 12.81 -4.32 11.94
C LEU A 52 14.07 -4.43 11.09
N LEU A 53 14.01 -4.06 9.82
CA LEU A 53 15.16 -4.15 8.91
C LEU A 53 16.13 -2.99 9.08
N THR A 54 17.42 -3.28 8.93
CA THR A 54 18.47 -2.28 8.81
C THR A 54 18.37 -1.52 7.48
N THR A 55 18.97 -0.33 7.42
CA THR A 55 18.98 0.48 6.18
C THR A 55 19.57 -0.28 4.99
N PRO A 56 20.72 -0.98 5.08
CA PRO A 56 21.25 -1.77 3.96
C PRO A 56 20.30 -2.88 3.49
N GLN A 57 19.62 -3.56 4.43
CA GLN A 57 18.63 -4.58 4.09
C GLN A 57 17.45 -4.01 3.32
N LYS A 58 16.91 -2.85 3.76
CA LYS A 58 15.85 -2.14 3.03
C LYS A 58 16.30 -1.70 1.64
N GLN A 59 17.53 -1.18 1.51
CA GLN A 59 18.09 -0.77 0.21
C GLN A 59 18.16 -1.94 -0.76
N ASN A 60 18.61 -3.11 -0.31
CA ASN A 60 18.67 -4.32 -1.13
C ASN A 60 17.27 -4.76 -1.58
N LEU A 61 16.29 -4.78 -0.68
CA LEU A 61 14.89 -5.13 -1.02
C LEU A 61 14.28 -4.15 -2.03
N ILE A 62 14.44 -2.84 -1.81
CA ILE A 62 13.94 -1.80 -2.72
C ILE A 62 14.59 -1.92 -4.10
N HIS A 63 15.90 -2.16 -4.16
CA HIS A 63 16.60 -2.39 -5.42
C HIS A 63 15.97 -3.55 -6.18
N GLN A 64 15.71 -4.67 -5.51
CA GLN A 64 15.13 -5.85 -6.15
C GLN A 64 13.66 -5.64 -6.57
N ILE A 65 12.87 -4.88 -5.82
CA ILE A 65 11.50 -4.53 -6.21
C ILE A 65 11.50 -3.68 -7.50
N ASN A 66 12.43 -2.71 -7.61
CA ASN A 66 12.56 -1.83 -8.77
C ASN A 66 13.22 -2.49 -10.00
N THR A 67 13.96 -3.58 -9.81
CA THR A 67 14.69 -4.22 -10.91
C THR A 67 13.75 -4.65 -12.03
N ALA A 68 14.12 -4.34 -13.27
CA ALA A 68 13.40 -4.68 -14.51
C ALA A 68 12.06 -3.96 -14.71
N ASN A 69 11.73 -2.93 -13.93
CA ASN A 69 10.44 -2.23 -13.95
C ASN A 69 9.22 -3.18 -13.85
N ASP A 70 9.41 -4.32 -13.19
CA ASP A 70 8.41 -5.38 -13.09
C ASP A 70 7.31 -5.09 -12.07
N CYS A 71 7.39 -3.95 -11.34
CA CYS A 71 6.44 -3.61 -10.30
C CYS A 71 6.03 -2.14 -10.39
N VAL A 72 4.74 -1.90 -10.58
CA VAL A 72 4.16 -0.57 -10.45
C VAL A 72 3.99 -0.26 -8.97
N ILE A 73 4.55 0.88 -8.53
CA ILE A 73 4.45 1.36 -7.14
C ILE A 73 3.64 2.64 -7.12
N SER A 74 2.51 2.60 -6.42
CA SER A 74 1.68 3.77 -6.16
C SER A 74 1.44 3.91 -4.66
N TYR A 75 1.23 5.14 -4.20
CA TYR A 75 0.91 5.36 -2.79
C TYR A 75 0.01 6.58 -2.58
N ILE A 76 -0.69 6.57 -1.45
CA ILE A 76 -1.35 7.74 -0.90
C ILE A 76 -0.74 8.07 0.46
N VAL A 77 -0.44 9.35 0.67
CA VAL A 77 -0.01 9.87 1.96
C VAL A 77 -1.05 10.87 2.48
N VAL A 78 -1.38 10.72 3.75
CA VAL A 78 -2.38 11.54 4.45
C VAL A 78 -1.68 12.43 5.45
N ASP A 79 -1.92 13.76 5.37
CA ASP A 79 -1.57 14.72 6.40
C ASP A 79 -2.79 14.98 7.30
N LYS A 80 -2.85 14.29 8.41
CA LYS A 80 -4.02 14.29 9.30
C LYS A 80 -4.26 15.65 9.97
N ASN A 81 -3.20 16.44 10.16
CA ASN A 81 -3.32 17.78 10.75
C ASN A 81 -4.12 18.74 9.85
N ASN A 82 -4.16 18.46 8.57
CA ASN A 82 -4.84 19.29 7.57
C ASN A 82 -6.23 18.74 7.16
N ILE A 83 -6.74 17.74 7.85
CA ILE A 83 -8.11 17.24 7.60
C ILE A 83 -9.10 18.18 8.31
N SER A 84 -9.86 18.92 7.53
CA SER A 84 -10.83 19.90 8.02
C SER A 84 -12.03 19.30 8.74
N ASN A 85 -12.43 18.09 8.39
CA ASN A 85 -13.55 17.41 9.05
C ASN A 85 -13.06 16.33 10.04
N PRO A 86 -13.08 16.60 11.35
CA PRO A 86 -12.59 15.64 12.35
C PRO A 86 -13.40 14.35 12.40
N LYS A 87 -14.66 14.33 11.92
CA LYS A 87 -15.46 13.11 11.83
C LYS A 87 -14.85 12.06 10.93
N LEU A 88 -14.11 12.47 9.90
CA LEU A 88 -13.40 11.54 9.01
C LEU A 88 -12.31 10.77 9.76
N LEU A 89 -11.67 11.40 10.76
CA LEU A 89 -10.66 10.74 11.60
C LEU A 89 -11.25 9.82 12.67
N GLN A 90 -12.54 10.01 13.03
CA GLN A 90 -13.20 9.20 14.04
C GLN A 90 -13.58 7.82 13.52
N ASP A 91 -13.96 7.69 12.25
CA ASP A 91 -14.27 6.42 11.62
C ASP A 91 -13.12 5.96 10.71
N LYS A 92 -12.24 5.17 11.29
CA LYS A 92 -11.06 4.64 10.58
C LYS A 92 -11.41 3.79 9.36
N ASN A 93 -12.53 3.07 9.41
CA ASN A 93 -12.96 2.21 8.31
C ASN A 93 -13.45 3.04 7.12
N ILE A 94 -14.28 4.06 7.39
CA ILE A 94 -14.74 4.97 6.35
C ILE A 94 -13.55 5.70 5.72
N MET A 95 -12.66 6.24 6.54
CA MET A 95 -11.47 6.94 6.04
C MET A 95 -10.59 6.02 5.20
N TYR A 96 -10.32 4.81 5.66
CA TYR A 96 -9.49 3.85 4.96
C TYR A 96 -10.08 3.48 3.59
N ASN A 97 -11.36 3.11 3.55
CA ASN A 97 -12.05 2.78 2.32
C ASN A 97 -12.03 3.96 1.33
N TYR A 98 -12.25 5.16 1.83
CA TYR A 98 -12.21 6.40 1.04
C TYR A 98 -10.83 6.63 0.43
N LEU A 99 -9.76 6.50 1.20
CA LEU A 99 -8.37 6.65 0.73
C LEU A 99 -8.02 5.59 -0.32
N LEU A 100 -8.38 4.34 -0.07
CA LEU A 100 -8.16 3.25 -1.02
C LEU A 100 -8.87 3.50 -2.35
N SER A 101 -10.04 4.13 -2.34
CA SER A 101 -10.75 4.44 -3.59
C SER A 101 -9.97 5.39 -4.50
N PHE A 102 -9.19 6.32 -3.96
CA PHE A 102 -8.30 7.16 -4.78
C PHE A 102 -7.12 6.36 -5.31
N LEU A 103 -6.49 5.56 -4.45
CA LEU A 103 -5.33 4.77 -4.81
C LEU A 103 -5.63 3.74 -5.91
N PHE A 104 -6.81 3.13 -5.87
CA PHE A 104 -7.21 2.11 -6.85
C PHE A 104 -7.73 2.68 -8.16
N LYS A 105 -8.26 3.91 -8.17
CA LYS A 105 -9.01 4.48 -9.30
C LYS A 105 -8.28 4.32 -10.64
N ASN A 106 -7.04 4.78 -10.73
CA ASN A 106 -6.30 4.75 -11.99
C ASN A 106 -5.96 3.32 -12.42
N THR A 107 -5.54 2.47 -11.48
CA THR A 107 -5.19 1.07 -11.77
C THR A 107 -6.40 0.27 -12.24
N ILE A 108 -7.57 0.43 -11.58
CA ILE A 108 -8.78 -0.29 -11.92
C ILE A 108 -9.37 0.24 -13.24
N LYS A 109 -9.47 1.56 -13.39
CA LYS A 109 -10.04 2.18 -14.59
C LYS A 109 -9.35 1.75 -15.89
N HIS A 110 -8.05 1.52 -15.86
CA HIS A 110 -7.25 1.17 -17.03
C HIS A 110 -6.95 -0.35 -17.14
N ALA A 111 -7.49 -1.15 -16.24
CA ALA A 111 -7.35 -2.59 -16.34
C ALA A 111 -8.38 -3.18 -17.30
N ASN A 112 -7.95 -4.20 -18.06
CA ASN A 112 -8.76 -4.93 -19.04
C ASN A 112 -8.87 -6.43 -18.69
N GLU A 113 -8.76 -6.74 -17.40
CA GLU A 113 -8.80 -8.10 -16.86
C GLU A 113 -9.30 -8.07 -15.41
N ASP A 114 -9.68 -9.23 -14.87
CA ASP A 114 -10.06 -9.38 -13.47
C ASP A 114 -8.98 -8.89 -12.52
N ILE A 115 -9.39 -8.28 -11.41
CA ILE A 115 -8.49 -7.72 -10.39
C ILE A 115 -8.67 -8.47 -9.07
N SER A 116 -7.53 -8.79 -8.45
CA SER A 116 -7.46 -9.27 -7.07
C SER A 116 -6.77 -8.20 -6.21
N ILE A 117 -7.38 -7.78 -5.13
CA ILE A 117 -6.84 -6.84 -4.15
C ILE A 117 -6.56 -7.62 -2.88
N LEU A 118 -5.30 -7.65 -2.45
CA LEU A 118 -4.86 -8.33 -1.24
C LEU A 118 -4.28 -7.32 -0.25
N LEU A 119 -4.84 -7.32 0.97
CA LEU A 119 -4.45 -6.46 2.08
C LEU A 119 -3.92 -7.31 3.25
N ASP A 120 -3.09 -6.71 4.12
CA ASP A 120 -2.75 -7.35 5.38
C ASP A 120 -3.97 -7.41 6.32
N ASN A 121 -4.19 -8.55 6.96
CA ASN A 121 -5.31 -8.75 7.88
C ASN A 121 -5.11 -8.09 9.26
N HIS A 122 -3.89 -7.63 9.56
CA HIS A 122 -3.56 -6.97 10.83
C HIS A 122 -3.79 -5.46 10.81
N THR A 123 -4.00 -4.88 9.65
CA THR A 123 -3.97 -3.46 9.41
C THR A 123 -5.11 -2.69 10.03
N ILE A 124 -6.30 -3.08 9.75
CA ILE A 124 -7.51 -2.51 10.35
C ILE A 124 -8.40 -3.70 10.69
N LYS A 125 -8.89 -3.73 11.92
CA LYS A 125 -10.04 -4.56 12.24
C LYS A 125 -11.20 -4.01 11.45
N VAL A 126 -11.23 -4.33 10.16
CA VAL A 126 -12.35 -3.98 9.27
C VAL A 126 -13.55 -4.69 9.87
N GLY A 127 -14.47 -3.92 10.39
CA GLY A 127 -15.69 -4.48 11.00
C GLY A 127 -16.51 -5.32 10.04
N SER A 128 -16.18 -5.23 8.74
CA SER A 128 -16.71 -6.07 7.68
C SER A 128 -15.80 -6.03 6.46
N ILE A 129 -15.22 -7.16 6.08
CA ILE A 129 -14.54 -7.38 4.79
C ILE A 129 -15.47 -6.97 3.63
N ASN A 130 -16.75 -7.25 3.77
CA ASN A 130 -17.76 -6.94 2.76
C ASN A 130 -17.89 -5.43 2.51
N SER A 131 -17.73 -4.58 3.54
CA SER A 131 -17.89 -3.13 3.36
C SER A 131 -16.85 -2.51 2.43
N LEU A 132 -15.57 -2.94 2.49
CA LEU A 132 -14.54 -2.48 1.56
C LEU A 132 -14.78 -3.05 0.15
N ALA A 133 -15.03 -4.35 0.05
CA ALA A 133 -15.26 -5.03 -1.22
C ALA A 133 -16.45 -4.41 -1.97
N ASP A 134 -17.56 -4.20 -1.28
CA ASP A 134 -18.75 -3.62 -1.86
C ASP A 134 -18.55 -2.15 -2.23
N TYR A 135 -17.89 -1.37 -1.39
CA TYR A 135 -17.56 0.02 -1.67
C TYR A 135 -16.71 0.17 -2.94
N ILE A 136 -15.66 -0.64 -3.08
CA ILE A 136 -14.78 -0.60 -4.25
C ILE A 136 -15.50 -1.08 -5.51
N LYS A 137 -16.31 -2.14 -5.42
CA LYS A 137 -17.14 -2.62 -6.55
C LYS A 137 -18.13 -1.57 -7.01
N ILE A 138 -18.86 -0.92 -6.08
CA ILE A 138 -19.78 0.17 -6.42
C ILE A 138 -19.03 1.27 -7.17
N LYS A 139 -17.90 1.75 -6.64
CA LYS A 139 -17.08 2.78 -7.30
C LYS A 139 -16.61 2.35 -8.69
N ALA A 140 -16.10 1.12 -8.79
CA ALA A 140 -15.55 0.59 -10.04
C ALA A 140 -16.62 0.48 -11.14
N TYR A 141 -17.77 -0.09 -10.82
CA TYR A 141 -18.80 -0.36 -11.81
C TYR A 141 -19.64 0.87 -12.16
N THR A 142 -19.89 1.78 -11.19
CA THR A 142 -20.75 2.95 -11.43
C THR A 142 -19.98 4.22 -11.84
N GLN A 143 -18.73 4.38 -11.38
CA GLN A 143 -17.99 5.63 -11.57
C GLN A 143 -16.74 5.48 -12.45
N TRP A 144 -16.11 4.29 -12.47
CA TRP A 144 -14.86 4.09 -13.22
C TRP A 144 -15.06 3.34 -14.53
N GLY A 145 -16.27 2.81 -14.78
CA GLY A 145 -16.63 2.08 -16.00
C GLY A 145 -15.94 0.72 -16.14
N PHE A 146 -15.52 0.14 -15.01
CA PHE A 146 -14.86 -1.17 -14.99
C PHE A 146 -15.86 -2.29 -15.27
N LYS A 147 -15.46 -3.27 -16.09
CA LYS A 147 -16.37 -4.32 -16.58
C LYS A 147 -16.00 -5.73 -16.16
N TYR A 148 -14.89 -5.90 -15.44
CA TYR A 148 -14.37 -7.20 -15.02
C TYR A 148 -14.62 -7.45 -13.53
N ASN A 149 -14.28 -8.65 -13.04
CA ASN A 149 -14.49 -8.99 -11.64
C ASN A 149 -13.44 -8.36 -10.71
N ILE A 150 -13.87 -8.00 -9.50
CA ILE A 150 -13.00 -7.54 -8.44
C ILE A 150 -13.13 -8.49 -7.25
N HIS A 151 -12.01 -9.06 -6.84
CA HIS A 151 -11.87 -9.87 -5.64
C HIS A 151 -11.08 -9.09 -4.60
N VAL A 152 -11.62 -8.94 -3.40
CA VAL A 152 -10.93 -8.32 -2.27
C VAL A 152 -10.72 -9.37 -1.21
N GLY A 153 -9.48 -9.55 -0.79
CA GLY A 153 -9.09 -10.52 0.23
C GLY A 153 -8.12 -9.94 1.24
N PHE A 154 -8.10 -10.55 2.42
CA PHE A 154 -7.15 -10.26 3.48
C PHE A 154 -6.28 -11.49 3.70
N THR A 155 -5.00 -11.27 3.92
CA THR A 155 -4.03 -12.33 4.15
C THR A 155 -3.08 -11.94 5.26
N ASP A 156 -2.64 -12.91 6.05
CA ASP A 156 -1.58 -12.69 7.03
C ASP A 156 -0.25 -12.44 6.28
N SER A 157 0.41 -11.32 6.60
CA SER A 157 1.70 -10.93 6.03
C SER A 157 2.76 -12.04 6.16
N LYS A 158 2.71 -12.86 7.22
CA LYS A 158 3.60 -14.02 7.38
C LYS A 158 3.56 -14.98 6.18
N HIS A 159 2.39 -15.12 5.57
CA HIS A 159 2.17 -16.03 4.44
C HIS A 159 2.34 -15.36 3.08
N SER A 160 2.33 -14.02 3.01
CA SER A 160 2.42 -13.27 1.76
C SER A 160 3.72 -12.47 1.63
N LYS A 161 4.67 -12.96 0.83
CA LYS A 161 5.93 -12.25 0.57
C LYS A 161 5.73 -10.94 -0.18
N MET A 162 4.63 -10.79 -0.92
CA MET A 162 4.31 -9.55 -1.61
C MET A 162 3.73 -8.48 -0.67
N ILE A 163 2.95 -8.87 0.35
CA ILE A 163 2.52 -7.96 1.42
C ILE A 163 3.75 -7.49 2.21
N GLN A 164 4.68 -8.40 2.57
CA GLN A 164 5.94 -8.01 3.22
C GLN A 164 6.77 -7.03 2.37
N ALA A 165 6.74 -7.18 1.04
CA ALA A 165 7.39 -6.21 0.15
C ALA A 165 6.67 -4.85 0.16
N ALA A 166 5.34 -4.84 0.23
CA ALA A 166 4.54 -3.62 0.34
C ALA A 166 4.81 -2.90 1.67
N ASP A 167 4.95 -3.62 2.79
CA ASP A 167 5.34 -3.08 4.11
C ASP A 167 6.70 -2.32 4.03
N VAL A 168 7.71 -2.92 3.40
CA VAL A 168 9.01 -2.25 3.24
C VAL A 168 8.88 -0.96 2.43
N VAL A 169 8.08 -0.96 1.38
CA VAL A 169 7.84 0.23 0.54
C VAL A 169 7.05 1.28 1.32
N ALA A 170 5.97 0.91 2.00
CA ALA A 170 5.17 1.81 2.83
C ALA A 170 6.02 2.46 3.93
N ASN A 171 6.86 1.66 4.61
CA ASN A 171 7.78 2.14 5.63
C ASN A 171 8.83 3.12 5.09
N ALA A 172 9.39 2.87 3.91
CA ALA A 172 10.35 3.78 3.27
C ALA A 172 9.70 5.13 2.90
N ILE A 173 8.47 5.09 2.39
CA ILE A 173 7.69 6.30 2.07
C ILE A 173 7.33 7.06 3.35
N TYR A 174 6.84 6.37 4.37
CA TYR A 174 6.49 6.95 5.67
C TYR A 174 7.68 7.66 6.33
N ALA A 175 8.87 7.03 6.30
CA ALA A 175 10.09 7.61 6.88
C ALA A 175 10.50 8.94 6.22
N LYS A 176 10.17 9.14 4.94
CA LYS A 176 10.34 10.43 4.27
C LYS A 176 9.47 11.52 4.89
N TYR A 177 8.19 11.24 5.11
CA TYR A 177 7.23 12.26 5.56
C TYR A 177 7.35 12.55 7.05
N ILE A 178 7.58 11.54 7.89
CA ILE A 178 7.64 11.73 9.35
C ILE A 178 9.02 12.17 9.85
N TYR A 179 10.10 11.67 9.22
CA TYR A 179 11.48 11.90 9.68
C TYR A 179 12.33 12.69 8.69
N GLY A 180 11.81 13.08 7.52
CA GLY A 180 12.60 13.72 6.45
C GLY A 180 13.66 12.80 5.82
N LYS A 181 13.60 11.48 6.06
CA LYS A 181 14.60 10.52 5.59
C LYS A 181 14.36 10.12 4.13
N ASN A 182 14.96 10.84 3.19
CA ASN A 182 14.73 10.66 1.76
C ASN A 182 15.53 9.52 1.11
N HIS A 183 16.58 9.00 1.75
CA HIS A 183 17.55 8.09 1.11
C HIS A 183 16.95 6.76 0.61
N LEU A 184 15.92 6.21 1.27
CA LEU A 184 15.20 5.03 0.80
C LEU A 184 14.13 5.40 -0.24
N TYR A 185 13.40 6.48 0.01
CA TYR A 185 12.38 6.97 -0.91
C TYR A 185 12.95 7.28 -2.30
N ASN A 186 14.10 7.95 -2.36
CA ASN A 186 14.75 8.32 -3.62
C ASN A 186 15.23 7.12 -4.45
N ARG A 187 15.21 5.92 -3.86
CA ARG A 187 15.51 4.66 -4.56
C ARG A 187 14.26 3.97 -5.11
N LEU A 188 13.06 4.43 -4.75
CA LEU A 188 11.79 3.89 -5.25
C LEU A 188 11.46 4.48 -6.62
N THR A 189 11.08 3.64 -7.57
CA THR A 189 10.49 4.07 -8.84
C THR A 189 8.99 4.22 -8.65
N ILE A 190 8.57 5.42 -8.25
CA ILE A 190 7.16 5.72 -7.97
C ILE A 190 6.43 6.05 -9.26
N ASN A 191 5.34 5.33 -9.55
CA ASN A 191 4.48 5.56 -10.71
C ASN A 191 3.37 6.56 -10.41
N GLU A 192 2.82 6.53 -9.18
CA GLU A 192 1.78 7.47 -8.77
C GLU A 192 1.94 7.84 -7.30
N SER A 193 1.79 9.12 -7.00
CA SER A 193 1.79 9.62 -5.63
C SER A 193 0.60 10.53 -5.39
N ILE A 194 -0.21 10.21 -4.41
CA ILE A 194 -1.40 10.96 -4.03
C ILE A 194 -1.16 11.59 -2.66
N ARG A 195 -1.44 12.87 -2.53
CA ARG A 195 -1.33 13.64 -1.28
C ARG A 195 -2.71 14.06 -0.83
N PHE A 196 -3.11 13.65 0.35
CA PHE A 196 -4.42 13.97 0.91
C PHE A 196 -4.26 14.75 2.24
N PRO A 197 -5.04 15.81 2.49
CA PRO A 197 -6.05 16.44 1.63
C PRO A 197 -5.41 17.18 0.42
N PHE A 198 -6.06 17.09 -0.74
CA PHE A 198 -5.45 17.46 -2.04
C PHE A 198 -4.90 18.88 -2.12
N ASN A 199 -5.61 19.89 -1.59
CA ASN A 199 -5.27 21.30 -1.76
C ASN A 199 -4.53 21.93 -0.59
N ILE A 200 -4.43 21.23 0.54
CA ILE A 200 -3.90 21.76 1.80
C ILE A 200 -2.85 20.85 2.45
N PHE A 201 -2.39 19.83 1.74
CA PHE A 201 -1.35 18.93 2.22
C PHE A 201 -0.06 19.69 2.54
N GLY A 202 0.49 19.49 3.73
CA GLY A 202 1.79 20.07 4.14
C GLY A 202 1.76 21.54 4.55
N LYS A 203 0.57 22.13 4.66
CA LYS A 203 0.40 23.52 5.14
C LYS A 203 0.46 23.63 6.64
#